data_9ce24bc8227ae2b86d11f6defdb597df
#
_entry.id   9ce24bc8227ae2b86d11f6defdb597df
#
_cell.length_a   1.000
_cell.length_b   1.000
_cell.length_c   1.000
_cell.angle_alpha   90.00
_cell.angle_beta   90.00
_cell.angle_gamma   90.00
#
_symmetry.space_group_name_H-M   'P 1'
#
loop_
_entity.id
_entity.type
_entity.pdbx_description
1 polymer ?
#
loop_
_entity_poly.entity_id
_entity_poly.type
_entity_poly.pdbx_seq_one_letter_code
_entity_poly.pdbx_strand_id
1 'polypeptide(L)'
;MRPARIPSAIFALLLLLCTSLAAQRGVRVTLPNKPDSVKFMAMGDNGTGEHAQYEVAEQMVEARKQFAFDFAIMLGDNLYGSQRPADFVAKFERPYKPLLDAGVKFYASLGNHDEQNNRFYKPWNMNGERYYTYTKKNVRFFVLDSDYIDPKQLDWVTQQLKDSTDDWKIAYFHHPLYSSAGRHGSETDLRLVLEPLFVKYGVNVVFSGHDHVYERLKPQKGIFYFVSGAAGQLRRGNMKPTEQTAAAFDEDQSFMLVEVLRNELHYRAISRTGSTVDAGVIQRQGGAGATERKPEHASEFALR
;
A
#
# COMPACT_ATOMS: atom_id res chain seq x y z
N MET A 1 -75.63 -44.83 16.37
CA MET A 1 -74.44 -44.20 16.90
C MET A 1 -73.40 -44.09 15.80
N ARG A 2 -73.14 -42.91 15.30
CA ARG A 2 -72.15 -42.65 14.27
C ARG A 2 -70.88 -42.12 14.95
N PRO A 3 -69.68 -42.57 14.63
CA PRO A 3 -68.46 -41.96 15.16
C PRO A 3 -68.08 -40.70 14.42
N ALA A 4 -67.64 -39.69 15.14
CA ALA A 4 -67.21 -38.39 14.67
C ALA A 4 -65.87 -38.49 13.90
N ARG A 5 -65.80 -37.77 12.78
CA ARG A 5 -64.58 -37.63 12.00
C ARG A 5 -63.80 -36.45 12.57
N ILE A 6 -62.53 -36.69 12.89
CA ILE A 6 -61.55 -35.66 13.27
C ILE A 6 -60.95 -35.12 11.99
N PRO A 7 -60.85 -33.79 11.74
CA PRO A 7 -60.16 -33.25 10.61
C PRO A 7 -58.64 -33.24 10.82
N SER A 8 -57.92 -33.79 9.84
CA SER A 8 -56.43 -33.72 9.79
C SER A 8 -55.97 -32.29 9.62
N ALA A 9 -55.28 -31.75 10.62
CA ALA A 9 -54.56 -30.51 10.50
C ALA A 9 -53.30 -30.71 9.67
N ILE A 10 -53.20 -30.06 8.52
CA ILE A 10 -52.01 -29.99 7.71
C ILE A 10 -51.05 -28.99 8.37
N PHE A 11 -49.96 -29.52 8.96
CA PHE A 11 -48.84 -28.74 9.46
C PHE A 11 -48.01 -28.28 8.25
N ALA A 12 -48.22 -27.08 7.77
CA ALA A 12 -47.35 -26.46 6.81
C ALA A 12 -46.06 -25.99 7.49
N LEU A 13 -44.98 -26.75 7.35
CA LEU A 13 -43.66 -26.40 7.83
C LEU A 13 -43.09 -25.35 6.85
N LEU A 14 -43.21 -24.07 7.21
CA LEU A 14 -42.47 -22.99 6.57
C LEU A 14 -40.98 -23.12 6.92
N LEU A 15 -40.18 -23.73 6.05
CA LEU A 15 -38.74 -23.60 6.07
C LEU A 15 -38.39 -22.17 5.63
N LEU A 16 -38.16 -21.28 6.61
CA LEU A 16 -37.45 -20.04 6.38
C LEU A 16 -36.00 -20.40 6.04
N LEU A 17 -35.68 -20.47 4.76
CA LEU A 17 -34.30 -20.38 4.28
C LEU A 17 -33.81 -18.97 4.59
N CYS A 18 -33.19 -18.76 5.77
CA CYS A 18 -32.27 -17.67 6.02
C CYS A 18 -31.02 -17.89 5.14
N THR A 19 -31.09 -17.51 3.87
CA THR A 19 -29.89 -17.24 3.12
C THR A 19 -29.28 -15.98 3.74
N SER A 20 -28.31 -16.19 4.63
CA SER A 20 -27.39 -15.11 4.99
C SER A 20 -26.68 -14.72 3.72
N LEU A 21 -27.20 -13.70 3.00
CA LEU A 21 -26.42 -12.90 2.08
C LEU A 21 -25.32 -12.26 2.94
N ALA A 22 -24.18 -12.94 3.09
CA ALA A 22 -22.96 -12.25 3.40
C ALA A 22 -22.75 -11.32 2.21
N ALA A 23 -23.26 -10.10 2.34
CA ALA A 23 -22.96 -9.03 1.39
C ALA A 23 -21.43 -8.95 1.38
N GLN A 24 -20.82 -9.48 0.35
CA GLN A 24 -19.41 -9.26 0.04
C GLN A 24 -19.29 -7.73 -0.05
N ARG A 25 -18.86 -7.12 1.05
CA ARG A 25 -18.67 -5.67 1.09
C ARG A 25 -17.52 -5.38 0.15
N GLY A 26 -17.85 -5.17 -1.12
CA GLY A 26 -16.87 -4.76 -2.11
C GLY A 26 -16.19 -3.46 -1.65
N VAL A 27 -14.93 -3.30 -2.00
CA VAL A 27 -14.18 -2.08 -1.72
C VAL A 27 -14.97 -0.85 -2.15
N ARG A 28 -15.10 0.13 -1.24
CA ARG A 28 -15.66 1.45 -1.55
C ARG A 28 -14.55 2.48 -1.58
N VAL A 29 -14.29 3.04 -2.74
CA VAL A 29 -13.27 4.08 -2.91
C VAL A 29 -13.92 5.46 -2.85
N THR A 30 -13.48 6.32 -1.94
CA THR A 30 -13.98 7.68 -1.76
C THR A 30 -12.85 8.72 -1.95
N LEU A 31 -11.91 8.44 -2.85
CA LEU A 31 -10.90 9.39 -3.28
C LEU A 31 -11.50 10.38 -4.30
N PRO A 32 -10.91 11.59 -4.48
CA PRO A 32 -11.44 12.62 -5.38
C PRO A 32 -11.58 12.16 -6.83
N ASN A 33 -10.74 11.24 -7.28
CA ASN A 33 -10.72 10.61 -8.61
C ASN A 33 -10.74 11.63 -9.77
N LYS A 34 -9.93 12.68 -9.68
CA LYS A 34 -9.89 13.76 -10.67
C LYS A 34 -9.09 13.34 -11.92
N PRO A 35 -9.48 13.77 -13.14
CA PRO A 35 -8.77 13.39 -14.37
C PRO A 35 -7.32 13.88 -14.45
N ASP A 36 -7.03 15.03 -13.85
CA ASP A 36 -5.73 15.69 -13.86
C ASP A 36 -4.83 15.35 -12.67
N SER A 37 -5.27 14.49 -11.77
CA SER A 37 -4.49 14.00 -10.63
C SER A 37 -3.49 12.89 -11.02
N VAL A 38 -2.53 12.60 -10.12
CA VAL A 38 -1.66 11.42 -10.18
C VAL A 38 -2.27 10.35 -9.28
N LYS A 39 -2.59 9.20 -9.85
CA LYS A 39 -3.27 8.09 -9.15
C LYS A 39 -2.40 6.86 -9.16
N PHE A 40 -2.14 6.31 -8.00
CA PHE A 40 -1.37 5.08 -7.89
C PHE A 40 -1.81 4.22 -6.70
N MET A 41 -1.36 2.98 -6.73
CA MET A 41 -1.48 2.02 -5.66
C MET A 41 -0.09 1.79 -5.03
N ALA A 42 -0.03 1.57 -3.72
CA ALA A 42 1.19 1.16 -3.03
C ALA A 42 0.98 -0.19 -2.33
N MET A 43 1.96 -1.08 -2.46
CA MET A 43 1.97 -2.40 -1.85
C MET A 43 3.40 -2.88 -1.60
N GLY A 44 3.63 -3.57 -0.50
CA GLY A 44 4.90 -4.21 -0.18
C GLY A 44 4.69 -5.62 0.33
N ASP A 45 5.77 -6.41 0.33
CA ASP A 45 5.81 -7.76 0.90
C ASP A 45 4.74 -8.68 0.32
N ASN A 46 4.51 -8.54 -0.98
CA ASN A 46 3.34 -9.09 -1.64
C ASN A 46 3.57 -10.47 -2.28
N GLY A 47 4.81 -10.85 -2.61
CA GLY A 47 5.13 -11.96 -3.51
C GLY A 47 5.10 -13.35 -2.87
N THR A 48 4.04 -13.73 -2.18
CA THR A 48 3.94 -15.04 -1.51
C THR A 48 3.46 -16.17 -2.43
N GLY A 49 2.58 -15.86 -3.37
CA GLY A 49 1.84 -16.84 -4.17
C GLY A 49 0.72 -17.54 -3.40
N GLU A 50 0.41 -17.07 -2.18
CA GLU A 50 -0.61 -17.64 -1.32
C GLU A 50 -1.99 -17.03 -1.56
N HIS A 51 -3.03 -17.68 -1.05
CA HIS A 51 -4.43 -17.28 -1.25
C HIS A 51 -4.70 -15.82 -0.83
N ALA A 52 -4.13 -15.38 0.28
CA ALA A 52 -4.32 -14.03 0.79
C ALA A 52 -3.80 -12.95 -0.18
N GLN A 53 -2.67 -13.19 -0.85
CA GLN A 53 -2.18 -12.28 -1.90
C GLN A 53 -3.19 -12.16 -3.05
N TYR A 54 -3.79 -13.27 -3.49
CA TYR A 54 -4.79 -13.26 -4.56
C TYR A 54 -6.05 -12.50 -4.16
N GLU A 55 -6.53 -12.67 -2.92
CA GLU A 55 -7.68 -11.93 -2.40
C GLU A 55 -7.40 -10.41 -2.32
N VAL A 56 -6.19 -10.02 -1.90
CA VAL A 56 -5.77 -8.61 -1.93
C VAL A 56 -5.74 -8.09 -3.38
N ALA A 57 -5.19 -8.87 -4.31
CA ALA A 57 -5.17 -8.50 -5.72
C ALA A 57 -6.58 -8.34 -6.31
N GLU A 58 -7.55 -9.18 -5.92
CA GLU A 58 -8.96 -9.01 -6.28
C GLU A 58 -9.53 -7.69 -5.78
N GLN A 59 -9.24 -7.29 -4.53
CA GLN A 59 -9.66 -5.98 -4.01
C GLN A 59 -9.01 -4.81 -4.77
N MET A 60 -7.75 -4.97 -5.21
CA MET A 60 -7.08 -3.97 -6.05
C MET A 60 -7.79 -3.83 -7.42
N VAL A 61 -8.22 -4.93 -8.01
CA VAL A 61 -9.00 -4.94 -9.28
C VAL A 61 -10.36 -4.27 -9.08
N GLU A 62 -11.07 -4.58 -7.99
CA GLU A 62 -12.35 -3.95 -7.68
C GLU A 62 -12.21 -2.45 -7.38
N ALA A 63 -11.13 -2.08 -6.67
CA ALA A 63 -10.83 -0.67 -6.42
C ALA A 63 -10.57 0.10 -7.72
N ARG A 64 -9.86 -0.52 -8.68
CA ARG A 64 -9.54 0.12 -9.97
C ARG A 64 -10.78 0.43 -10.80
N LYS A 65 -11.85 -0.33 -10.68
CA LYS A 65 -13.13 -0.02 -11.35
C LYS A 65 -13.74 1.32 -10.91
N GLN A 66 -13.45 1.74 -9.67
CA GLN A 66 -13.97 2.97 -9.09
C GLN A 66 -12.92 4.11 -9.09
N PHE A 67 -11.65 3.75 -9.07
CA PHE A 67 -10.52 4.66 -8.98
C PHE A 67 -9.44 4.21 -9.97
N ALA A 68 -9.44 4.82 -11.15
CA ALA A 68 -8.62 4.40 -12.29
C ALA A 68 -7.14 4.81 -12.11
N PHE A 69 -6.43 4.12 -11.20
CA PHE A 69 -4.99 4.30 -11.07
C PHE A 69 -4.25 3.68 -12.27
N ASP A 70 -3.17 4.33 -12.67
CA ASP A 70 -2.40 3.97 -13.87
C ASP A 70 -1.14 3.15 -13.53
N PHE A 71 -0.71 3.18 -12.28
CA PHE A 71 0.48 2.45 -11.85
C PHE A 71 0.41 2.04 -10.38
N ALA A 72 1.30 1.12 -10.04
CA ALA A 72 1.56 0.65 -8.68
C ALA A 72 3.03 0.91 -8.33
N ILE A 73 3.30 1.28 -7.09
CA ILE A 73 4.63 1.23 -6.48
C ILE A 73 4.73 -0.03 -5.61
N MET A 74 5.82 -0.78 -5.79
CA MET A 74 6.10 -1.99 -5.04
C MET A 74 7.24 -1.71 -4.07
N LEU A 75 7.01 -1.98 -2.80
CA LEU A 75 7.85 -1.54 -1.69
C LEU A 75 8.86 -2.60 -1.24
N GLY A 76 9.27 -3.47 -2.16
CA GLY A 76 10.20 -4.56 -1.90
C GLY A 76 9.54 -5.84 -1.41
N ASP A 77 10.35 -6.89 -1.31
CA ASP A 77 9.93 -8.26 -1.06
C ASP A 77 8.83 -8.69 -2.04
N ASN A 78 9.15 -8.47 -3.30
CA ASN A 78 8.26 -8.70 -4.42
C ASN A 78 8.08 -10.21 -4.71
N LEU A 79 9.06 -11.04 -4.27
CA LEU A 79 9.00 -12.49 -4.32
C LEU A 79 9.63 -13.10 -3.05
N TYR A 80 8.93 -14.01 -2.42
CA TYR A 80 9.45 -14.81 -1.31
C TYR A 80 9.88 -16.21 -1.76
N GLY A 81 10.97 -16.73 -1.17
CA GLY A 81 11.49 -18.07 -1.46
C GLY A 81 12.08 -18.18 -2.87
N SER A 82 11.73 -19.22 -3.63
CA SER A 82 12.25 -19.44 -4.98
C SER A 82 11.82 -18.35 -5.96
N GLN A 83 12.75 -17.94 -6.84
CA GLN A 83 12.59 -16.86 -7.81
C GLN A 83 12.91 -17.32 -9.24
N ARG A 84 12.53 -18.54 -9.58
CA ARG A 84 12.60 -19.08 -10.95
C ARG A 84 11.53 -18.43 -11.84
N PRO A 85 11.61 -18.50 -13.15
CA PRO A 85 10.61 -17.92 -14.06
C PRO A 85 9.16 -18.27 -13.74
N ALA A 86 8.90 -19.52 -13.31
CA ALA A 86 7.56 -19.95 -12.91
C ALA A 86 7.06 -19.26 -11.63
N ASP A 87 7.96 -18.86 -10.76
CA ASP A 87 7.61 -18.16 -9.50
C ASP A 87 7.15 -16.72 -9.78
N PHE A 88 7.76 -16.04 -10.76
CA PHE A 88 7.26 -14.73 -11.23
C PHE A 88 5.84 -14.83 -11.78
N VAL A 89 5.55 -15.90 -12.55
CA VAL A 89 4.20 -16.14 -13.04
C VAL A 89 3.22 -16.36 -11.88
N ALA A 90 3.57 -17.25 -10.92
CA ALA A 90 2.67 -17.62 -9.84
C ALA A 90 2.46 -16.52 -8.80
N LYS A 91 3.52 -15.74 -8.50
CA LYS A 91 3.54 -14.78 -7.39
C LYS A 91 3.35 -13.32 -7.84
N PHE A 92 3.47 -13.04 -9.14
CA PHE A 92 3.29 -11.70 -9.68
C PHE A 92 2.33 -11.66 -10.86
N GLU A 93 2.63 -12.35 -11.98
CA GLU A 93 1.83 -12.18 -13.19
C GLU A 93 0.38 -12.64 -13.00
N ARG A 94 0.18 -13.81 -12.40
CA ARG A 94 -1.16 -14.42 -12.22
C ARG A 94 -2.05 -13.62 -11.26
N PRO A 95 -1.62 -13.27 -10.03
CA PRO A 95 -2.48 -12.49 -9.14
C PRO A 95 -2.80 -11.10 -9.70
N TYR A 96 -1.86 -10.45 -10.39
CA TYR A 96 -2.08 -9.10 -10.93
C TYR A 96 -2.43 -9.07 -12.41
N LYS A 97 -2.73 -10.23 -13.02
CA LYS A 97 -3.05 -10.32 -14.45
C LYS A 97 -4.13 -9.32 -14.92
N PRO A 98 -5.27 -9.14 -14.22
CA PRO A 98 -6.27 -8.18 -14.67
C PRO A 98 -5.77 -6.73 -14.67
N LEU A 99 -4.86 -6.37 -13.76
CA LEU A 99 -4.24 -5.05 -13.72
C LEU A 99 -3.21 -4.88 -14.83
N LEU A 100 -2.39 -5.91 -15.07
CA LEU A 100 -1.42 -5.94 -16.17
C LEU A 100 -2.11 -5.84 -17.54
N ASP A 101 -3.18 -6.60 -17.76
CA ASP A 101 -3.99 -6.57 -18.98
C ASP A 101 -4.66 -5.20 -19.18
N ALA A 102 -5.00 -4.50 -18.10
CA ALA A 102 -5.54 -3.15 -18.12
C ALA A 102 -4.45 -2.06 -18.28
N GLY A 103 -3.19 -2.44 -18.49
CA GLY A 103 -2.08 -1.54 -18.75
C GLY A 103 -1.46 -0.86 -17.52
N VAL A 104 -1.84 -1.29 -16.30
CA VAL A 104 -1.23 -0.77 -15.06
C VAL A 104 0.26 -1.08 -15.07
N LYS A 105 1.10 -0.06 -14.82
CA LYS A 105 2.54 -0.20 -14.72
C LYS A 105 2.96 -0.44 -13.27
N PHE A 106 3.89 -1.37 -13.05
CA PHE A 106 4.44 -1.65 -11.74
C PHE A 106 5.86 -1.12 -11.66
N TYR A 107 6.17 -0.29 -10.66
CA TYR A 107 7.49 0.28 -10.42
C TYR A 107 8.00 -0.26 -9.09
N ALA A 108 8.98 -1.16 -9.13
CA ALA A 108 9.46 -1.85 -7.94
C ALA A 108 10.69 -1.20 -7.32
N SER A 109 10.79 -1.25 -5.99
CA SER A 109 12.05 -1.34 -5.26
C SER A 109 12.32 -2.81 -4.94
N LEU A 110 13.59 -3.16 -4.67
CA LEU A 110 13.93 -4.48 -4.15
C LEU A 110 13.86 -4.47 -2.63
N GLY A 111 13.57 -5.64 -2.04
CA GLY A 111 13.66 -5.92 -0.62
C GLY A 111 14.66 -7.06 -0.35
N ASN A 112 14.88 -7.36 0.91
CA ASN A 112 15.89 -8.32 1.34
C ASN A 112 15.60 -9.79 0.97
N HIS A 113 14.38 -10.10 0.56
CA HIS A 113 14.02 -11.39 -0.03
C HIS A 113 14.15 -11.41 -1.57
N ASP A 114 14.29 -10.27 -2.23
CA ASP A 114 14.44 -10.21 -3.68
C ASP A 114 15.88 -10.47 -4.12
N GLU A 115 16.08 -11.26 -5.19
CA GLU A 115 17.39 -11.39 -5.81
C GLU A 115 17.75 -10.11 -6.57
N GLN A 116 19.02 -9.70 -6.49
CA GLN A 116 19.52 -8.48 -7.17
C GLN A 116 19.24 -8.46 -8.68
N ASN A 117 19.18 -9.63 -9.33
CA ASN A 117 18.89 -9.74 -10.76
C ASN A 117 17.43 -9.50 -11.12
N ASN A 118 16.53 -9.44 -10.15
CA ASN A 118 15.12 -9.11 -10.35
C ASN A 118 14.94 -7.73 -10.96
N ARG A 119 15.92 -6.82 -10.79
CA ARG A 119 15.93 -5.50 -11.46
C ARG A 119 15.85 -5.57 -12.99
N PHE A 120 16.17 -6.72 -13.59
CA PHE A 120 16.06 -6.94 -15.03
C PHE A 120 14.67 -7.48 -15.45
N TYR A 121 13.80 -7.80 -14.50
CA TYR A 121 12.45 -8.28 -14.81
C TYR A 121 11.60 -7.14 -15.38
N LYS A 122 11.35 -7.16 -16.68
CA LYS A 122 10.74 -6.06 -17.43
C LYS A 122 9.43 -5.51 -16.85
N PRO A 123 8.48 -6.36 -16.36
CA PRO A 123 7.23 -5.85 -15.81
C PRO A 123 7.38 -4.94 -14.58
N TRP A 124 8.53 -4.96 -13.89
CA TRP A 124 8.78 -4.13 -12.70
C TRP A 124 9.37 -2.74 -13.02
N ASN A 125 9.63 -2.45 -14.30
CA ASN A 125 10.07 -1.14 -14.80
C ASN A 125 11.32 -0.56 -14.10
N MET A 126 12.19 -1.40 -13.54
CA MET A 126 13.46 -1.00 -12.93
C MET A 126 14.54 -0.76 -13.98
N ASN A 127 14.39 -1.30 -15.19
CA ASN A 127 15.30 -1.14 -16.34
C ASN A 127 16.77 -1.55 -16.07
N GLY A 128 16.96 -2.49 -15.13
CA GLY A 128 18.29 -2.97 -14.71
C GLY A 128 18.95 -2.15 -13.60
N GLU A 129 18.31 -1.09 -13.14
CA GLU A 129 18.83 -0.22 -12.08
C GLU A 129 18.34 -0.68 -10.69
N ARG A 130 19.20 -0.61 -9.65
CA ARG A 130 18.82 -0.87 -8.27
C ARG A 130 18.07 0.31 -7.64
N TYR A 131 18.43 1.50 -8.07
CA TYR A 131 17.82 2.77 -7.64
C TYR A 131 17.63 3.67 -8.86
N TYR A 132 16.52 4.36 -8.92
CA TYR A 132 16.13 5.16 -10.07
C TYR A 132 15.11 6.24 -9.69
N THR A 133 14.82 7.13 -10.62
CA THR A 133 13.79 8.15 -10.45
C THR A 133 12.93 8.25 -11.71
N TYR A 134 11.66 8.63 -11.51
CA TYR A 134 10.74 8.93 -12.60
C TYR A 134 9.72 9.98 -12.15
N THR A 135 9.13 10.67 -13.12
CA THR A 135 8.14 11.72 -12.85
C THR A 135 6.79 11.34 -13.43
N LYS A 136 5.73 11.62 -12.69
CA LYS A 136 4.34 11.55 -13.12
C LYS A 136 3.72 12.93 -12.88
N LYS A 137 3.47 13.68 -13.95
CA LYS A 137 2.99 15.08 -13.87
C LYS A 137 3.92 15.92 -12.99
N ASN A 138 3.43 16.42 -11.85
CA ASN A 138 4.16 17.23 -10.88
C ASN A 138 4.71 16.43 -9.68
N VAL A 139 4.73 15.11 -9.77
CA VAL A 139 5.21 14.21 -8.71
C VAL A 139 6.44 13.48 -9.18
N ARG A 140 7.56 13.66 -8.48
CA ARG A 140 8.78 12.90 -8.71
C ARG A 140 8.94 11.79 -7.67
N PHE A 141 9.18 10.59 -8.15
CA PHE A 141 9.41 9.40 -7.35
C PHE A 141 10.90 9.09 -7.31
N PHE A 142 11.42 8.84 -6.10
CA PHE A 142 12.79 8.42 -5.84
C PHE A 142 12.74 7.01 -5.29
N VAL A 143 13.25 6.06 -6.07
CA VAL A 143 13.25 4.64 -5.72
C VAL A 143 14.66 4.27 -5.29
N LEU A 144 14.80 3.73 -4.08
CA LEU A 144 16.10 3.40 -3.50
C LEU A 144 16.22 1.90 -3.22
N ASP A 145 17.46 1.42 -3.24
CA ASP A 145 17.82 0.10 -2.75
C ASP A 145 18.29 0.24 -1.30
N SER A 146 17.41 -0.09 -0.36
CA SER A 146 17.69 0.03 1.07
C SER A 146 18.47 -1.16 1.64
N ASP A 147 18.65 -2.26 0.90
CA ASP A 147 19.52 -3.37 1.30
C ASP A 147 21.00 -3.02 1.15
N TYR A 148 21.32 -2.16 0.18
CA TYR A 148 22.69 -1.82 -0.18
C TYR A 148 22.85 -0.32 -0.41
N ILE A 149 22.71 0.45 0.67
CA ILE A 149 23.04 1.88 0.67
C ILE A 149 24.57 2.02 0.66
N ASP A 150 25.09 2.51 -0.45
CA ASP A 150 26.50 2.80 -0.63
C ASP A 150 26.71 4.31 -0.94
N PRO A 151 27.96 4.83 -0.83
CA PRO A 151 28.26 6.22 -1.14
C PRO A 151 27.81 6.66 -2.53
N LYS A 152 27.89 5.77 -3.52
CA LYS A 152 27.46 6.07 -4.89
C LYS A 152 25.95 6.31 -4.99
N GLN A 153 25.14 5.52 -4.29
CA GLN A 153 23.70 5.72 -4.23
C GLN A 153 23.35 7.00 -3.45
N LEU A 154 24.07 7.29 -2.35
CA LEU A 154 23.87 8.52 -1.57
C LEU A 154 24.22 9.78 -2.39
N ASP A 155 25.32 9.77 -3.11
CA ASP A 155 25.69 10.87 -4.01
C ASP A 155 24.66 11.04 -5.11
N TRP A 156 24.20 9.95 -5.71
CA TRP A 156 23.19 9.95 -6.76
C TRP A 156 21.87 10.53 -6.25
N VAL A 157 21.32 10.01 -5.14
CA VAL A 157 20.03 10.51 -4.60
C VAL A 157 20.12 11.96 -4.16
N THR A 158 21.28 12.37 -3.60
CA THR A 158 21.54 13.79 -3.24
C THR A 158 21.43 14.66 -4.47
N GLN A 159 22.08 14.28 -5.56
CA GLN A 159 22.04 15.05 -6.81
C GLN A 159 20.62 15.06 -7.41
N GLN A 160 19.94 13.93 -7.47
CA GLN A 160 18.58 13.84 -7.99
C GLN A 160 17.57 14.67 -7.18
N LEU A 161 17.70 14.68 -5.85
CA LEU A 161 16.84 15.48 -4.97
C LEU A 161 17.11 16.97 -5.14
N LYS A 162 18.40 17.37 -5.27
CA LYS A 162 18.84 18.74 -5.49
C LYS A 162 18.31 19.30 -6.80
N ASP A 163 18.36 18.53 -7.86
CA ASP A 163 17.97 18.93 -9.21
C ASP A 163 16.45 18.91 -9.43
N SER A 164 15.70 18.26 -8.54
CA SER A 164 14.25 18.18 -8.67
C SER A 164 13.57 19.49 -8.32
N THR A 165 12.82 20.01 -9.29
CA THR A 165 11.93 21.18 -9.13
C THR A 165 10.45 20.76 -9.02
N ASP A 166 10.19 19.45 -8.95
CA ASP A 166 8.83 18.91 -8.88
C ASP A 166 8.13 19.35 -7.57
N ASP A 167 6.83 19.58 -7.66
CA ASP A 167 6.01 20.00 -6.51
C ASP A 167 6.00 18.96 -5.39
N TRP A 168 5.84 17.70 -5.77
CA TRP A 168 5.83 16.58 -4.85
C TRP A 168 7.05 15.72 -5.05
N LYS A 169 7.74 15.41 -3.95
CA LYS A 169 8.85 14.47 -3.89
C LYS A 169 8.44 13.30 -3.00
N ILE A 170 8.30 12.14 -3.59
CA ILE A 170 7.92 10.90 -2.92
C ILE A 170 9.09 9.93 -3.01
N ALA A 171 9.61 9.47 -1.88
CA ALA A 171 10.61 8.41 -1.85
C ALA A 171 9.97 7.08 -1.47
N TYR A 172 10.44 5.96 -2.03
CA TYR A 172 10.05 4.65 -1.56
C TYR A 172 11.19 3.63 -1.70
N PHE A 173 11.21 2.73 -0.74
CA PHE A 173 12.19 1.66 -0.60
C PHE A 173 11.68 0.66 0.44
N HIS A 174 12.40 -0.44 0.63
CA HIS A 174 11.90 -1.55 1.44
C HIS A 174 11.92 -1.28 2.94
N HIS A 175 13.09 -0.99 3.52
CA HIS A 175 13.28 -0.89 4.98
C HIS A 175 12.76 0.43 5.55
N PRO A 176 11.86 0.42 6.56
CA PRO A 176 11.25 1.63 7.08
C PRO A 176 12.22 2.45 7.94
N LEU A 177 12.32 3.76 7.69
CA LEU A 177 13.07 4.68 8.57
C LEU A 177 12.39 4.81 9.95
N TYR A 178 11.08 4.65 9.98
CA TYR A 178 10.24 4.67 11.18
C TYR A 178 9.22 3.55 11.09
N SER A 179 9.16 2.73 12.13
CA SER A 179 8.16 1.69 12.34
C SER A 179 8.06 1.36 13.82
N SER A 180 6.85 1.11 14.30
CA SER A 180 6.59 0.61 15.65
C SER A 180 6.29 -0.89 15.66
N ALA A 181 6.60 -1.62 14.60
CA ALA A 181 6.45 -3.07 14.57
C ALA A 181 7.46 -3.75 15.50
N GLY A 182 7.00 -4.78 16.18
CA GLY A 182 7.79 -5.40 17.27
C GLY A 182 8.90 -6.33 16.77
N ARG A 183 8.89 -6.75 15.48
CA ARG A 183 9.89 -7.70 14.97
C ARG A 183 11.12 -7.03 14.39
N HIS A 184 10.96 -6.10 13.47
CA HIS A 184 12.05 -5.38 12.84
C HIS A 184 12.11 -3.94 13.35
N GLY A 185 11.05 -3.17 13.13
CA GLY A 185 10.96 -1.79 13.60
C GLY A 185 11.73 -0.82 12.70
N SER A 186 12.15 0.29 13.28
CA SER A 186 12.84 1.36 12.55
C SER A 186 14.27 1.02 12.18
N GLU A 187 14.65 1.22 10.92
CA GLU A 187 16.04 1.15 10.46
C GLU A 187 16.77 2.46 10.76
N THR A 188 17.34 2.51 11.96
CA THR A 188 17.98 3.74 12.49
C THR A 188 19.21 4.17 11.72
N ASP A 189 20.05 3.25 11.29
CA ASP A 189 21.27 3.57 10.55
C ASP A 189 20.91 4.14 9.16
N LEU A 190 19.93 3.55 8.49
CA LEU A 190 19.41 4.06 7.24
C LEU A 190 18.78 5.45 7.42
N ARG A 191 18.05 5.67 8.52
CA ARG A 191 17.47 6.95 8.87
C ARG A 191 18.54 8.03 9.06
N LEU A 192 19.65 7.71 9.72
CA LEU A 192 20.74 8.67 9.96
C LEU A 192 21.33 9.24 8.66
N VAL A 193 21.32 8.48 7.59
CA VAL A 193 21.91 8.92 6.30
C VAL A 193 20.88 9.49 5.33
N LEU A 194 19.64 8.99 5.29
CA LEU A 194 18.63 9.42 4.33
C LEU A 194 17.78 10.59 4.82
N GLU A 195 17.34 10.60 6.07
CA GLU A 195 16.42 11.62 6.56
C GLU A 195 17.00 13.05 6.48
N PRO A 196 18.28 13.31 6.80
CA PRO A 196 18.86 14.66 6.61
C PRO A 196 18.79 15.14 5.16
N LEU A 197 18.98 14.25 4.19
CA LEU A 197 18.84 14.56 2.77
C LEU A 197 17.38 14.87 2.42
N PHE A 198 16.46 14.04 2.88
CA PHE A 198 15.03 14.20 2.63
C PHE A 198 14.49 15.52 3.20
N VAL A 199 14.87 15.87 4.42
CA VAL A 199 14.51 17.15 5.04
C VAL A 199 15.10 18.32 4.26
N LYS A 200 16.40 18.25 3.93
CA LYS A 200 17.11 19.33 3.23
C LYS A 200 16.50 19.62 1.85
N TYR A 201 16.09 18.62 1.13
CA TYR A 201 15.61 18.74 -0.26
C TYR A 201 14.09 18.61 -0.39
N GLY A 202 13.35 18.58 0.72
CA GLY A 202 11.91 18.72 0.75
C GLY A 202 11.15 17.47 0.23
N VAL A 203 11.59 16.28 0.60
CA VAL A 203 10.77 15.07 0.42
C VAL A 203 9.51 15.21 1.27
N ASN A 204 8.35 14.92 0.67
CA ASN A 204 7.06 15.09 1.35
C ASN A 204 6.58 13.80 2.01
N VAL A 205 6.76 12.67 1.30
CA VAL A 205 6.22 11.37 1.74
C VAL A 205 7.25 10.28 1.48
N VAL A 206 7.33 9.32 2.41
CA VAL A 206 8.12 8.10 2.29
C VAL A 206 7.20 6.90 2.46
N PHE A 207 7.26 5.95 1.52
CA PHE A 207 6.60 4.65 1.63
C PHE A 207 7.64 3.55 1.79
N SER A 208 7.35 2.58 2.65
CA SER A 208 8.19 1.39 2.88
C SER A 208 7.36 0.14 3.15
N GLY A 209 8.02 -1.03 3.04
CA GLY A 209 7.50 -2.35 3.35
C GLY A 209 8.19 -2.94 4.58
N HIS A 210 8.70 -4.18 4.45
CA HIS A 210 9.53 -4.94 5.38
C HIS A 210 8.81 -5.38 6.67
N ASP A 211 8.16 -4.48 7.37
CA ASP A 211 7.26 -4.83 8.45
C ASP A 211 5.89 -5.21 7.86
N HIS A 212 5.49 -6.47 8.07
CA HIS A 212 4.29 -7.06 7.47
C HIS A 212 3.02 -6.56 8.14
N VAL A 213 2.84 -5.24 8.14
CA VAL A 213 1.76 -4.49 8.78
C VAL A 213 1.39 -3.28 7.92
N TYR A 214 0.33 -2.59 8.30
CA TYR A 214 0.12 -1.20 7.90
C TYR A 214 0.41 -0.29 9.09
N GLU A 215 1.21 0.74 8.87
CA GLU A 215 1.40 1.83 9.83
C GLU A 215 1.53 3.17 9.11
N ARG A 216 0.87 4.18 9.65
CA ARG A 216 1.12 5.57 9.33
C ARG A 216 1.67 6.28 10.56
N LEU A 217 2.82 6.91 10.39
CA LEU A 217 3.46 7.69 11.45
C LEU A 217 2.91 9.12 11.45
N LYS A 218 2.92 9.74 12.62
CA LYS A 218 2.83 11.21 12.70
C LYS A 218 4.01 11.80 11.93
N PRO A 219 3.86 12.97 11.31
CA PRO A 219 4.95 13.57 10.54
C PRO A 219 6.23 13.71 11.38
N GLN A 220 7.35 13.25 10.85
CA GLN A 220 8.66 13.44 11.46
C GLN A 220 9.42 14.49 10.64
N LYS A 221 9.82 15.58 11.28
CA LYS A 221 10.50 16.70 10.60
C LYS A 221 9.77 17.23 9.35
N GLY A 222 8.43 17.14 9.35
CA GLY A 222 7.59 17.57 8.23
C GLY A 222 7.40 16.53 7.11
N ILE A 223 7.98 15.35 7.23
CA ILE A 223 7.84 14.24 6.27
C ILE A 223 6.82 13.23 6.80
N PHE A 224 5.93 12.74 5.93
CA PHE A 224 4.98 11.68 6.24
C PHE A 224 5.55 10.32 5.88
N TYR A 225 5.47 9.37 6.80
CA TYR A 225 5.99 8.01 6.63
C TYR A 225 4.85 7.00 6.71
N PHE A 226 4.85 6.08 5.74
CA PHE A 226 3.92 4.95 5.68
C PHE A 226 4.70 3.64 5.58
N VAL A 227 4.31 2.67 6.39
CA VAL A 227 4.66 1.27 6.22
C VAL A 227 3.44 0.56 5.63
N SER A 228 3.59 -0.05 4.46
CA SER A 228 2.53 -0.80 3.77
C SER A 228 3.08 -2.14 3.28
N GLY A 229 3.53 -2.96 4.24
CA GLY A 229 4.21 -4.24 4.03
C GLY A 229 3.30 -5.46 4.22
N ALA A 230 1.98 -5.30 4.06
CA ALA A 230 1.05 -6.39 4.33
C ALA A 230 0.21 -6.79 3.11
N ALA A 231 0.72 -6.65 1.88
CA ALA A 231 -0.08 -6.97 0.70
C ALA A 231 -0.10 -8.49 0.34
N GLY A 232 0.78 -9.28 0.94
CA GLY A 232 0.81 -10.74 0.81
C GLY A 232 1.15 -11.38 2.14
N GLN A 233 2.26 -10.96 2.73
CA GLN A 233 2.63 -11.34 4.09
C GLN A 233 1.75 -10.62 5.12
N LEU A 234 1.63 -11.20 6.30
CA LEU A 234 0.99 -10.57 7.46
C LEU A 234 1.66 -11.05 8.73
N ARG A 235 1.85 -10.11 9.64
CA ARG A 235 2.36 -10.43 10.98
C ARG A 235 1.42 -9.91 12.04
N ARG A 236 0.34 -10.67 12.26
CA ARG A 236 -0.74 -10.31 13.19
C ARG A 236 -0.21 -10.17 14.63
N GLY A 237 -0.66 -9.14 15.34
CA GLY A 237 -0.23 -8.84 16.71
C GLY A 237 1.19 -8.28 16.82
N ASN A 238 1.80 -7.88 15.70
CA ASN A 238 3.17 -7.37 15.66
C ASN A 238 3.26 -5.87 15.97
N MET A 239 2.18 -5.13 15.82
CA MET A 239 2.20 -3.69 16.10
C MET A 239 2.37 -3.40 17.60
N LYS A 240 3.27 -2.47 17.88
CA LYS A 240 3.53 -1.91 19.22
C LYS A 240 3.45 -0.38 19.12
N PRO A 241 2.24 0.17 18.94
CA PRO A 241 2.06 1.59 18.69
C PRO A 241 2.78 2.45 19.73
N THR A 242 3.46 3.48 19.27
CA THR A 242 4.18 4.46 20.08
C THR A 242 3.55 5.84 19.94
N GLU A 243 4.13 6.85 20.60
CA GLU A 243 3.68 8.24 20.42
C GLU A 243 3.84 8.73 18.97
N GLN A 244 4.69 8.10 18.16
CA GLN A 244 4.88 8.43 16.76
C GLN A 244 3.82 7.80 15.84
N THR A 245 3.14 6.74 16.28
CA THR A 245 2.11 6.05 15.51
C THR A 245 0.85 6.93 15.41
N ALA A 246 0.38 7.17 14.21
CA ALA A 246 -0.89 7.88 13.95
C ALA A 246 -2.03 6.92 13.61
N ALA A 247 -1.74 5.85 12.90
CA ALA A 247 -2.65 4.74 12.61
C ALA A 247 -1.85 3.45 12.43
N ALA A 248 -2.43 2.32 12.82
CA ALA A 248 -1.79 1.01 12.69
C ALA A 248 -2.84 -0.07 12.43
N PHE A 249 -2.45 -1.10 11.64
CA PHE A 249 -3.30 -2.24 11.37
C PHE A 249 -2.45 -3.47 11.03
N ASP A 250 -2.66 -4.54 11.77
CA ASP A 250 -2.00 -5.84 11.60
C ASP A 250 -2.97 -7.02 11.76
N GLU A 251 -4.26 -6.75 11.59
CA GLU A 251 -5.31 -7.76 11.73
C GLU A 251 -5.55 -8.54 10.43
N ASP A 252 -5.26 -7.94 9.28
CA ASP A 252 -5.45 -8.53 7.97
C ASP A 252 -4.47 -7.90 6.95
N GLN A 253 -4.33 -8.54 5.77
CA GLN A 253 -3.56 -7.97 4.68
C GLN A 253 -4.21 -6.67 4.19
N SER A 254 -3.37 -5.80 3.60
CA SER A 254 -3.81 -4.49 3.14
C SER A 254 -2.93 -3.91 2.03
N PHE A 255 -3.46 -2.93 1.33
CA PHE A 255 -2.77 -2.12 0.33
C PHE A 255 -3.25 -0.67 0.40
N MET A 256 -2.59 0.24 -0.28
CA MET A 256 -2.97 1.65 -0.30
C MET A 256 -3.36 2.13 -1.68
N LEU A 257 -4.33 3.03 -1.73
CA LEU A 257 -4.64 3.88 -2.88
C LEU A 257 -4.23 5.31 -2.56
N VAL A 258 -3.62 5.99 -3.52
CA VAL A 258 -3.11 7.35 -3.34
C VAL A 258 -3.47 8.20 -4.55
N GLU A 259 -3.93 9.42 -4.30
CA GLU A 259 -4.20 10.43 -5.32
C GLU A 259 -3.51 11.73 -4.96
N VAL A 260 -2.63 12.21 -5.84
CA VAL A 260 -2.02 13.52 -5.69
C VAL A 260 -2.73 14.50 -6.61
N LEU A 261 -3.38 15.48 -6.01
CA LEU A 261 -4.14 16.53 -6.68
C LEU A 261 -3.63 17.91 -6.24
N ARG A 262 -2.89 18.60 -7.10
CA ARG A 262 -2.31 19.92 -6.78
C ARG A 262 -1.44 19.87 -5.50
N ASN A 263 -1.87 20.52 -4.43
CA ASN A 263 -1.19 20.57 -3.14
C ASN A 263 -1.74 19.55 -2.11
N GLU A 264 -2.55 18.61 -2.54
CA GLU A 264 -3.15 17.60 -1.69
C GLU A 264 -2.71 16.19 -2.11
N LEU A 265 -2.34 15.36 -1.15
CA LEU A 265 -2.19 13.93 -1.32
C LEU A 265 -3.26 13.25 -0.49
N HIS A 266 -4.23 12.67 -1.16
CA HIS A 266 -5.28 11.85 -0.57
C HIS A 266 -4.84 10.40 -0.53
N TYR A 267 -5.05 9.71 0.58
CA TYR A 267 -4.70 8.30 0.72
C TYR A 267 -5.82 7.50 1.38
N ARG A 268 -5.81 6.19 1.09
CA ARG A 268 -6.69 5.22 1.71
C ARG A 268 -5.97 3.88 1.80
N ALA A 269 -5.87 3.32 3.00
CA ALA A 269 -5.47 1.94 3.21
C ALA A 269 -6.72 1.05 3.24
N ILE A 270 -6.67 -0.07 2.54
CA ILE A 270 -7.79 -0.99 2.32
C ILE A 270 -7.34 -2.39 2.70
N SER A 271 -8.13 -3.08 3.51
CA SER A 271 -7.87 -4.46 3.90
C SER A 271 -8.24 -5.45 2.79
N ARG A 272 -7.77 -6.68 2.92
CA ARG A 272 -8.14 -7.83 2.07
C ARG A 272 -9.65 -8.05 1.95
N THR A 273 -10.43 -7.66 2.96
CA THR A 273 -11.90 -7.74 2.94
C THR A 273 -12.58 -6.51 2.33
N GLY A 274 -11.82 -5.56 1.78
CA GLY A 274 -12.34 -4.34 1.17
C GLY A 274 -12.70 -3.23 2.17
N SER A 275 -12.44 -3.43 3.46
CA SER A 275 -12.70 -2.42 4.49
C SER A 275 -11.63 -1.33 4.48
N THR A 276 -12.04 -0.07 4.70
CA THR A 276 -11.07 1.01 4.92
C THR A 276 -10.46 0.88 6.29
N VAL A 277 -9.13 0.82 6.33
CA VAL A 277 -8.30 0.73 7.54
C VAL A 277 -7.90 2.11 8.04
N ASP A 278 -7.48 2.95 7.11
CA ASP A 278 -7.07 4.34 7.37
C ASP A 278 -7.31 5.19 6.13
N ALA A 279 -7.56 6.47 6.32
CA ALA A 279 -7.71 7.41 5.23
C ALA A 279 -7.41 8.84 5.69
N GLY A 280 -6.91 9.66 4.80
CA GLY A 280 -6.62 11.06 5.12
C GLY A 280 -6.19 11.87 3.92
N VAL A 281 -5.84 13.11 4.22
CA VAL A 281 -5.33 14.09 3.24
C VAL A 281 -4.11 14.76 3.83
N ILE A 282 -3.02 14.72 3.09
CA ILE A 282 -1.81 15.47 3.39
C ILE A 282 -1.84 16.75 2.57
N GLN A 283 -1.73 17.89 3.24
CA GLN A 283 -1.59 19.21 2.61
C GLN A 283 -0.11 19.55 2.46
N ARG A 284 0.34 19.79 1.22
CA ARG A 284 1.65 20.38 0.98
C ARG A 284 1.56 21.89 1.21
N GLN A 285 2.27 22.38 2.18
CA GLN A 285 2.43 23.82 2.34
C GLN A 285 3.52 24.32 1.40
N GLY A 286 3.30 25.46 0.79
CA GLY A 286 4.33 26.14 -0.01
C GLY A 286 5.50 26.54 0.89
N GLY A 287 6.63 25.83 0.81
CA GLY A 287 7.79 25.98 1.70
C GLY A 287 7.63 25.17 3.00
N ALA A 288 8.55 24.23 3.22
CA ALA A 288 8.79 23.39 4.39
C ALA A 288 7.64 23.25 5.43
N GLY A 289 6.81 22.26 5.28
CA GLY A 289 5.85 21.82 6.28
C GLY A 289 4.50 21.40 5.72
N ALA A 290 4.26 20.10 5.61
CA ALA A 290 2.95 19.57 5.25
C ALA A 290 2.09 19.39 6.52
N THR A 291 0.78 19.69 6.44
CA THR A 291 -0.19 19.45 7.51
C THR A 291 -1.22 18.42 7.11
N GLU A 292 -1.67 17.62 8.05
CA GLU A 292 -2.69 16.59 7.85
C GLU A 292 -4.09 17.13 8.18
N ARG A 293 -5.10 16.80 7.35
CA ARG A 293 -6.51 16.95 7.70
C ARG A 293 -7.18 15.56 7.72
N LYS A 294 -8.02 15.33 8.71
CA LYS A 294 -8.94 14.19 8.68
C LYS A 294 -10.02 14.47 7.63
N PRO A 295 -10.45 13.47 6.84
CA PRO A 295 -11.59 13.64 5.95
C PRO A 295 -12.86 13.93 6.76
N GLU A 296 -13.73 14.83 6.26
CA GLU A 296 -14.97 15.27 6.93
C GLU A 296 -15.96 14.13 7.27
N HIS A 297 -15.74 12.93 6.77
CA HIS A 297 -16.58 11.74 7.00
C HIS A 297 -15.91 10.61 7.81
N ALA A 298 -14.80 10.87 8.48
CA ALA A 298 -14.11 9.85 9.30
C ALA A 298 -14.78 9.63 10.68
N SER A 299 -15.82 10.39 11.04
CA SER A 299 -16.47 10.31 12.36
C SER A 299 -17.45 9.15 12.54
N GLU A 300 -17.75 8.34 11.53
CA GLU A 300 -18.74 7.26 11.64
C GLU A 300 -18.15 5.86 11.95
N PHE A 301 -16.82 5.71 12.02
CA PHE A 301 -16.21 4.38 12.16
C PHE A 301 -15.37 4.16 13.43
N ALA A 302 -15.37 5.10 14.37
CA ALA A 302 -14.51 5.01 15.56
C ALA A 302 -15.21 4.45 16.82
N LEU A 303 -16.40 3.85 16.73
CA LEU A 303 -17.06 3.19 17.88
C LEU A 303 -17.94 2.03 17.39
N ARG A 304 -17.37 0.84 17.28
CA ARG A 304 -18.04 -0.45 17.61
C ARG A 304 -17.00 -1.53 17.79
#